data_3bd50e8ebe664afcf55880950f118143
#
_entry.id   3bd50e8ebe664afcf55880950f118143
#
_cell.length_a   1.000
_cell.length_b   1.000
_cell.length_c   1.000
_cell.angle_alpha   90.00
_cell.angle_beta   90.00
_cell.angle_gamma   90.00
#
_symmetry.space_group_name_H-M   'P 1'
#
loop_
_entity.id
_entity.type
_entity.pdbx_description
1 polymer ?
#
loop_
_entity_poly.entity_id
_entity_poly.type
_entity_poly.pdbx_seq_one_letter_code
_entity_poly.pdbx_strand_id
1 'polypeptide(L)'
;MNQSPDVANLLTNLLTYKGYIPTGSPVSMNLAFFANIKMFDELHRFANNRGCKMTVFVDDLAFTGKEVNANFLSHIETIITKHGLKIKTKKTKFFEANSPKMITGVIVKNNQIEPEYEQLKKLREDEANYKNEPENEQNQLIFNGRLAYLSQINKNLKIKMDLKKVS
;
A
#
# COMPACT_ATOMS: atom_id res chain seq x y z
N MET A 1 -12.55 5.19 -21.18
CA MET A 1 -13.71 4.36 -21.61
C MET A 1 -14.74 5.29 -22.25
N ASN A 2 -15.10 5.05 -23.51
CA ASN A 2 -16.20 5.79 -24.14
C ASN A 2 -17.51 5.04 -23.84
N GLN A 3 -18.10 5.31 -22.69
CA GLN A 3 -19.43 4.82 -22.35
C GLN A 3 -20.48 5.81 -22.85
N SER A 4 -21.69 5.32 -23.18
CA SER A 4 -22.80 6.21 -23.47
C SER A 4 -23.19 7.02 -22.21
N PRO A 5 -23.72 8.24 -22.37
CA PRO A 5 -24.13 9.07 -21.24
C PRO A 5 -25.10 8.37 -20.28
N ASP A 6 -26.00 7.55 -20.80
CA ASP A 6 -26.98 6.80 -20.01
C ASP A 6 -26.31 5.75 -19.11
N VAL A 7 -25.35 5.00 -19.66
CA VAL A 7 -24.56 4.02 -18.90
C VAL A 7 -23.70 4.73 -17.85
N ALA A 8 -23.06 5.85 -18.20
CA ALA A 8 -22.28 6.63 -17.26
C ALA A 8 -23.12 7.15 -16.09
N ASN A 9 -24.33 7.66 -16.38
CA ASN A 9 -25.27 8.13 -15.35
C ASN A 9 -25.73 6.98 -14.44
N LEU A 10 -26.11 5.83 -15.03
CA LEU A 10 -26.51 4.67 -14.26
C LEU A 10 -25.40 4.20 -13.32
N LEU A 11 -24.16 4.06 -13.83
CA LEU A 11 -23.00 3.66 -13.03
C LEU A 11 -22.71 4.69 -11.92
N THR A 12 -22.82 5.98 -12.21
CA THR A 12 -22.63 7.03 -11.20
C THR A 12 -23.63 6.87 -10.06
N ASN A 13 -24.91 6.67 -10.36
CA ASN A 13 -25.95 6.49 -9.35
C ASN A 13 -25.77 5.21 -8.51
N LEU A 14 -25.30 4.12 -9.13
CA LEU A 14 -25.06 2.85 -8.44
C LEU A 14 -23.80 2.86 -7.56
N LEU A 15 -22.76 3.58 -7.98
CA LEU A 15 -21.43 3.49 -7.40
C LEU A 15 -21.06 4.68 -6.50
N THR A 16 -21.91 5.71 -6.44
CA THR A 16 -21.71 6.88 -5.57
C THR A 16 -22.83 6.99 -4.54
N TYR A 17 -22.51 7.63 -3.43
CA TYR A 17 -23.47 8.00 -2.41
C TYR A 17 -23.47 9.50 -2.23
N LYS A 18 -24.63 10.15 -2.41
CA LYS A 18 -24.78 11.62 -2.37
C LYS A 18 -23.77 12.37 -3.25
N GLY A 19 -23.45 11.83 -4.44
CA GLY A 19 -22.50 12.42 -5.38
C GLY A 19 -21.02 12.22 -5.05
N TYR A 20 -20.68 11.42 -4.06
CA TYR A 20 -19.30 11.12 -3.66
C TYR A 20 -18.99 9.62 -3.75
N ILE A 21 -17.74 9.29 -4.00
CA ILE A 21 -17.24 7.92 -3.87
C ILE A 21 -17.20 7.58 -2.38
N PRO A 22 -17.98 6.57 -1.90
CA PRO A 22 -18.08 6.28 -0.47
C PRO A 22 -16.80 5.63 0.07
N THR A 23 -16.38 6.03 1.28
CA THR A 23 -15.26 5.40 1.96
C THR A 23 -15.65 3.98 2.39
N GLY A 24 -14.75 3.01 2.19
CA GLY A 24 -14.96 1.61 2.58
C GLY A 24 -15.74 0.76 1.58
N SER A 25 -16.24 1.31 0.49
CA SER A 25 -16.83 0.50 -0.58
C SER A 25 -15.72 -0.25 -1.35
N PRO A 26 -15.93 -1.55 -1.68
CA PRO A 26 -14.94 -2.34 -2.43
C PRO A 26 -14.57 -1.77 -3.80
N VAL A 27 -15.46 -1.01 -4.42
CA VAL A 27 -15.25 -0.42 -5.76
C VAL A 27 -14.60 0.96 -5.73
N SER A 28 -14.54 1.62 -4.57
CA SER A 28 -14.10 3.02 -4.46
C SER A 28 -12.68 3.25 -4.93
N MET A 29 -11.76 2.32 -4.63
CA MET A 29 -10.37 2.41 -5.08
C MET A 29 -10.25 2.31 -6.59
N ASN A 30 -10.98 1.39 -7.21
CA ASN A 30 -10.98 1.21 -8.66
C ASN A 30 -11.58 2.43 -9.36
N LEU A 31 -12.68 2.99 -8.84
CA LEU A 31 -13.30 4.19 -9.37
C LEU A 31 -12.36 5.39 -9.29
N ALA A 32 -11.70 5.59 -8.15
CA ALA A 32 -10.73 6.67 -7.97
C ALA A 32 -9.54 6.53 -8.95
N PHE A 33 -9.05 5.30 -9.15
CA PHE A 33 -8.00 5.02 -10.14
C PHE A 33 -8.46 5.35 -11.55
N PHE A 34 -9.60 4.85 -11.99
CA PHE A 34 -10.11 5.10 -13.35
C PHE A 34 -10.47 6.56 -13.59
N ALA A 35 -10.99 7.27 -12.58
CA ALA A 35 -11.24 8.71 -12.66
C ALA A 35 -9.96 9.51 -12.94
N ASN A 36 -8.82 9.04 -12.42
CA ASN A 36 -7.53 9.70 -12.56
C ASN A 36 -6.57 9.00 -13.54
N ILE A 37 -7.07 8.09 -14.39
CA ILE A 37 -6.23 7.28 -15.30
C ILE A 37 -5.31 8.13 -16.18
N LYS A 38 -5.80 9.26 -16.69
CA LYS A 38 -4.99 10.18 -17.52
C LYS A 38 -3.80 10.76 -16.77
N MET A 39 -3.97 11.06 -15.49
CA MET A 39 -2.89 11.52 -14.62
C MET A 39 -1.86 10.39 -14.41
N PHE A 40 -2.31 9.19 -14.10
CA PHE A 40 -1.41 8.06 -13.91
C PHE A 40 -0.63 7.71 -15.19
N ASP A 41 -1.28 7.78 -16.35
CA ASP A 41 -0.61 7.59 -17.65
C ASP A 41 0.44 8.67 -17.93
N GLU A 42 0.16 9.93 -17.59
CA GLU A 42 1.12 11.04 -17.75
C GLU A 42 2.32 10.86 -16.82
N LEU A 43 2.07 10.51 -15.55
CA LEU A 43 3.12 10.21 -14.56
C LEU A 43 3.98 9.02 -14.96
N HIS A 44 3.36 7.95 -15.44
CA HIS A 44 4.05 6.75 -15.89
C HIS A 44 4.95 7.04 -17.09
N ARG A 45 4.45 7.76 -18.10
CA ARG A 45 5.26 8.19 -19.28
C ARG A 45 6.42 9.08 -18.85
N PHE A 46 6.18 10.05 -17.96
CA PHE A 46 7.22 10.93 -17.44
C PHE A 46 8.34 10.12 -16.73
N ALA A 47 7.97 9.16 -15.88
CA ALA A 47 8.94 8.30 -15.19
C ALA A 47 9.72 7.42 -16.16
N ASN A 48 9.04 6.74 -17.08
CA ASN A 48 9.69 5.85 -18.07
C ASN A 48 10.66 6.58 -18.97
N ASN A 49 10.33 7.79 -19.43
CA ASN A 49 11.24 8.61 -20.27
C ASN A 49 12.55 8.99 -19.55
N ARG A 50 12.60 8.83 -18.22
CA ARG A 50 13.78 9.04 -17.37
C ARG A 50 14.40 7.76 -16.82
N GLY A 51 14.00 6.61 -17.38
CA GLY A 51 14.47 5.31 -16.90
C GLY A 51 14.07 4.99 -15.45
N CYS A 52 13.01 5.65 -14.95
CA CYS A 52 12.44 5.40 -13.64
C CYS A 52 11.20 4.51 -13.73
N LYS A 53 10.98 3.67 -12.72
CA LYS A 53 9.77 2.86 -12.57
C LYS A 53 8.80 3.54 -11.64
N MET A 54 7.51 3.51 -11.98
CA MET A 54 6.42 3.96 -11.13
C MET A 54 5.59 2.76 -10.68
N THR A 55 5.20 2.76 -9.42
CA THR A 55 4.20 1.85 -8.88
C THR A 55 3.12 2.64 -8.15
N VAL A 56 1.88 2.15 -8.23
CA VAL A 56 0.70 2.77 -7.61
C VAL A 56 0.08 1.75 -6.66
N PHE A 57 -0.19 2.17 -5.45
CA PHE A 57 -0.96 1.41 -4.49
C PHE A 57 -2.02 2.32 -3.88
N VAL A 58 -3.25 2.20 -4.36
CA VAL A 58 -4.39 3.06 -4.01
C VAL A 58 -4.08 4.55 -4.29
N ASP A 59 -3.73 5.32 -3.27
CA ASP A 59 -3.35 6.73 -3.31
C ASP A 59 -1.83 6.96 -3.13
N ASP A 60 -1.08 5.90 -2.83
CA ASP A 60 0.37 5.98 -2.67
C ASP A 60 1.09 5.75 -4.01
N LEU A 61 2.02 6.65 -4.33
CA LEU A 61 2.88 6.57 -5.51
C LEU A 61 4.32 6.31 -5.07
N ALA A 62 4.98 5.33 -5.67
CA ALA A 62 6.40 5.10 -5.47
C ALA A 62 7.15 5.15 -6.81
N PHE A 63 8.26 5.88 -6.82
CA PHE A 63 9.14 6.01 -7.98
C PHE A 63 10.53 5.47 -7.64
N THR A 64 11.10 4.68 -8.54
CA THR A 64 12.41 4.06 -8.35
C THR A 64 13.25 4.28 -9.60
N GLY A 65 14.45 4.82 -9.42
CA GLY A 65 15.40 5.09 -10.52
C GLY A 65 16.49 6.06 -10.09
N LYS A 66 17.52 6.19 -10.91
CA LYS A 66 18.68 7.08 -10.64
C LYS A 66 18.30 8.57 -10.70
N GLU A 67 17.32 8.91 -11.52
CA GLU A 67 16.87 10.28 -11.76
C GLU A 67 15.86 10.78 -10.70
N VAL A 68 15.49 9.94 -9.70
CA VAL A 68 14.54 10.33 -8.66
C VAL A 68 15.22 11.26 -7.66
N ASN A 69 15.00 12.56 -7.84
CA ASN A 69 15.56 13.66 -7.05
C ASN A 69 14.50 14.77 -6.82
N ALA A 70 14.88 15.89 -6.24
CA ALA A 70 13.98 17.00 -5.96
C ALA A 70 13.35 17.59 -7.24
N ASN A 71 14.12 17.70 -8.34
CA ASN A 71 13.58 18.17 -9.63
C ASN A 71 12.55 17.19 -10.19
N PHE A 72 12.80 15.89 -10.07
CA PHE A 72 11.85 14.85 -10.46
C PHE A 72 10.54 15.01 -9.68
N LEU A 73 10.63 15.20 -8.35
CA LEU A 73 9.44 15.42 -7.49
C LEU A 73 8.67 16.68 -7.92
N SER A 74 9.35 17.79 -8.21
CA SER A 74 8.71 19.02 -8.66
C SER A 74 7.90 18.83 -9.95
N HIS A 75 8.39 18.03 -10.90
CA HIS A 75 7.64 17.70 -12.11
C HIS A 75 6.42 16.79 -11.81
N ILE A 76 6.57 15.79 -10.93
CA ILE A 76 5.47 14.96 -10.46
C ILE A 76 4.38 15.84 -9.83
N GLU A 77 4.77 16.78 -8.97
CA GLU A 77 3.85 17.72 -8.32
C GLU A 77 3.11 18.59 -9.34
N THR A 78 3.82 19.07 -10.38
CA THR A 78 3.24 19.85 -11.47
C THR A 78 2.18 19.03 -12.23
N ILE A 79 2.47 17.78 -12.56
CA ILE A 79 1.52 16.90 -13.25
C ILE A 79 0.28 16.66 -12.37
N ILE A 80 0.47 16.32 -11.10
CA ILE A 80 -0.64 16.05 -10.17
C ILE A 80 -1.53 17.30 -9.98
N THR A 81 -0.90 18.47 -9.83
CA THR A 81 -1.63 19.74 -9.66
C THR A 81 -2.43 20.10 -10.91
N LYS A 82 -1.89 19.88 -12.10
CA LYS A 82 -2.59 20.05 -13.39
C LYS A 82 -3.90 19.24 -13.46
N HIS A 83 -3.93 18.08 -12.80
CA HIS A 83 -5.12 17.22 -12.71
C HIS A 83 -6.02 17.55 -11.49
N GLY A 84 -5.80 18.67 -10.80
CA GLY A 84 -6.65 19.14 -9.69
C GLY A 84 -6.38 18.47 -8.35
N LEU A 85 -5.31 17.67 -8.24
CA LEU A 85 -4.92 17.01 -7.00
C LEU A 85 -3.69 17.68 -6.35
N LYS A 86 -3.41 17.30 -5.10
CA LYS A 86 -2.27 17.85 -4.35
C LYS A 86 -1.48 16.74 -3.65
N ILE A 87 -0.16 16.87 -3.65
CA ILE A 87 0.73 15.99 -2.88
C ILE A 87 0.69 16.39 -1.39
N LYS A 88 0.69 15.40 -0.51
CA LYS A 88 0.90 15.60 0.93
C LYS A 88 2.41 15.61 1.21
N THR A 89 3.03 16.77 1.14
CA THR A 89 4.50 16.94 1.31
C THR A 89 5.03 16.33 2.60
N LYS A 90 4.28 16.40 3.71
CA LYS A 90 4.65 15.77 4.99
C LYS A 90 4.76 14.25 4.93
N LYS A 91 4.13 13.60 3.95
CA LYS A 91 4.18 12.14 3.73
C LYS A 91 5.19 11.75 2.65
N THR A 92 5.68 12.71 1.86
CA THR A 92 6.66 12.45 0.80
C THR A 92 8.02 12.15 1.42
N LYS A 93 8.62 11.03 1.03
CA LYS A 93 9.90 10.57 1.55
C LYS A 93 10.84 10.23 0.41
N PHE A 94 12.10 10.62 0.55
CA PHE A 94 13.19 10.12 -0.29
C PHE A 94 13.95 9.04 0.47
N PHE A 95 14.31 7.98 -0.24
CA PHE A 95 15.10 6.90 0.30
C PHE A 95 16.38 6.72 -0.53
N GLU A 96 17.50 6.58 0.13
CA GLU A 96 18.76 6.23 -0.50
C GLU A 96 18.74 4.79 -1.04
N ALA A 97 19.57 4.50 -2.05
CA ALA A 97 19.55 3.23 -2.76
C ALA A 97 19.65 2.01 -1.82
N ASN A 98 20.53 2.06 -0.83
CA ASN A 98 20.81 0.92 0.07
C ASN A 98 20.16 1.04 1.45
N SER A 99 19.35 2.09 1.69
CA SER A 99 18.63 2.24 2.97
C SER A 99 17.38 1.34 3.04
N PRO A 100 16.97 0.91 4.24
CA PRO A 100 15.67 0.29 4.43
C PRO A 100 14.55 1.25 4.06
N LYS A 101 13.57 0.76 3.31
CA LYS A 101 12.45 1.57 2.80
C LYS A 101 11.14 1.01 3.34
N MET A 102 10.40 1.81 4.10
CA MET A 102 9.04 1.44 4.47
C MET A 102 8.09 1.81 3.34
N ILE A 103 7.50 0.83 2.69
CA ILE A 103 6.57 0.97 1.57
C ILE A 103 5.33 0.14 1.88
N THR A 104 4.16 0.76 1.93
CA THR A 104 2.86 0.11 2.16
C THR A 104 2.85 -0.90 3.33
N GLY A 105 3.52 -0.56 4.44
CA GLY A 105 3.52 -1.38 5.67
C GLY A 105 4.54 -2.51 5.71
N VAL A 106 5.46 -2.57 4.73
CA VAL A 106 6.59 -3.51 4.73
C VAL A 106 7.92 -2.78 4.60
N ILE A 107 8.98 -3.35 5.15
CA ILE A 107 10.35 -2.85 4.99
C ILE A 107 10.99 -3.59 3.81
N VAL A 108 11.43 -2.81 2.81
CA VAL A 108 12.18 -3.32 1.66
C VAL A 108 13.66 -3.01 1.87
N LYS A 109 14.51 -4.04 1.90
CA LYS A 109 15.97 -3.93 2.05
C LYS A 109 16.65 -5.07 1.31
N ASN A 110 17.70 -4.78 0.55
CA ASN A 110 18.51 -5.81 -0.15
C ASN A 110 17.68 -6.83 -0.96
N ASN A 111 16.71 -6.35 -1.74
CA ASN A 111 15.77 -7.20 -2.49
C ASN A 111 14.92 -8.18 -1.65
N GLN A 112 14.84 -7.93 -0.35
CA GLN A 112 13.99 -8.70 0.56
C GLN A 112 12.94 -7.79 1.16
N ILE A 113 11.82 -8.39 1.55
CA ILE A 113 10.76 -7.72 2.29
C ILE A 113 10.72 -8.28 3.71
N GLU A 114 10.57 -7.38 4.67
CA GLU A 114 10.48 -7.72 6.10
C GLU A 114 9.26 -7.03 6.71
N PRO A 115 8.62 -7.63 7.71
CA PRO A 115 7.59 -6.97 8.48
C PRO A 115 8.16 -5.76 9.23
N GLU A 116 7.33 -4.75 9.41
CA GLU A 116 7.65 -3.61 10.29
C GLU A 116 7.84 -4.08 11.75
N TYR A 117 8.76 -3.42 12.47
CA TYR A 117 9.07 -3.76 13.86
C TYR A 117 7.84 -3.77 14.77
N GLU A 118 6.95 -2.77 14.63
CA GLU A 118 5.70 -2.69 15.41
C GLU A 118 4.77 -3.88 15.16
N GLN A 119 4.74 -4.41 13.95
CA GLN A 119 3.96 -5.61 13.63
C GLN A 119 4.56 -6.87 14.29
N LEU A 120 5.87 -6.97 14.33
CA LEU A 120 6.56 -8.06 15.03
C LEU A 120 6.37 -7.97 16.56
N LYS A 121 6.37 -6.76 17.11
CA LYS A 121 6.09 -6.52 18.52
C LYS A 121 4.68 -6.97 18.88
N LYS A 122 3.69 -6.53 18.12
CA LYS A 122 2.29 -6.97 18.30
C LYS A 122 2.11 -8.48 18.18
N LEU A 123 2.84 -9.14 17.26
CA LEU A 123 2.80 -10.59 17.15
C LEU A 123 3.30 -11.29 18.44
N ARG A 124 4.34 -10.75 19.09
CA ARG A 124 4.86 -11.30 20.36
C ARG A 124 3.88 -11.06 21.52
N GLU A 125 3.22 -9.92 21.54
CA GLU A 125 2.17 -9.62 22.51
C GLU A 125 0.98 -10.56 22.35
N ASP A 126 0.53 -10.80 21.12
CA ASP A 126 -0.54 -11.75 20.81
C ASP A 126 -0.14 -13.20 21.17
N GLU A 127 1.12 -13.59 20.91
CA GLU A 127 1.66 -14.91 21.32
C GLU A 127 1.63 -15.08 22.86
N ALA A 128 2.01 -14.04 23.59
CA ALA A 128 1.98 -14.05 25.07
C ALA A 128 0.55 -14.17 25.59
N ASN A 129 -0.40 -13.39 25.07
CA ASN A 129 -1.81 -13.44 25.46
C ASN A 129 -2.41 -14.83 25.15
N TYR A 130 -2.13 -15.42 23.99
CA TYR A 130 -2.57 -16.76 23.65
C TYR A 130 -1.99 -17.83 24.60
N LYS A 131 -0.72 -17.72 25.00
CA LYS A 131 -0.09 -18.66 25.95
C LYS A 131 -0.62 -18.53 27.38
N ASN A 132 -0.96 -17.32 27.81
CA ASN A 132 -1.52 -17.07 29.13
C ASN A 132 -2.98 -17.59 29.25
N GLU A 133 -3.75 -17.51 28.16
CA GLU A 133 -5.15 -17.92 28.11
C GLU A 133 -5.42 -18.79 26.88
N PRO A 134 -4.98 -20.07 26.86
CA PRO A 134 -5.10 -20.92 25.67
C PRO A 134 -6.53 -21.25 25.27
N GLU A 135 -7.47 -21.25 26.25
CA GLU A 135 -8.89 -21.51 26.03
C GLU A 135 -9.67 -20.30 25.47
N ASN A 136 -9.02 -19.13 25.38
CA ASN A 136 -9.62 -17.92 24.86
C ASN A 136 -9.55 -17.94 23.32
N GLU A 137 -10.67 -18.31 22.67
CA GLU A 137 -10.77 -18.40 21.21
C GLU A 137 -10.41 -17.07 20.51
N GLN A 138 -10.73 -15.93 21.13
CA GLN A 138 -10.42 -14.63 20.55
C GLN A 138 -8.91 -14.35 20.51
N ASN A 139 -8.17 -14.67 21.58
CA ASN A 139 -6.72 -14.58 21.59
C ASN A 139 -6.07 -15.48 20.55
N GLN A 140 -6.61 -16.69 20.39
CA GLN A 140 -6.16 -17.64 19.37
C GLN A 140 -6.39 -17.11 17.94
N LEU A 141 -7.58 -16.55 17.66
CA LEU A 141 -7.91 -15.97 16.35
C LEU A 141 -7.01 -14.78 16.01
N ILE A 142 -6.79 -13.86 16.94
CA ILE A 142 -5.93 -12.68 16.76
C ILE A 142 -4.49 -13.11 16.45
N PHE A 143 -3.93 -14.02 17.27
CA PHE A 143 -2.57 -14.51 17.07
C PHE A 143 -2.40 -15.22 15.74
N ASN A 144 -3.28 -16.18 15.42
CA ASN A 144 -3.21 -16.96 14.17
C ASN A 144 -3.39 -16.05 12.94
N GLY A 145 -4.32 -15.09 12.98
CA GLY A 145 -4.55 -14.13 11.90
C GLY A 145 -3.32 -13.26 11.64
N ARG A 146 -2.69 -12.72 12.68
CA ARG A 146 -1.47 -11.92 12.54
C ARG A 146 -0.28 -12.76 12.08
N LEU A 147 -0.11 -13.96 12.62
CA LEU A 147 0.93 -14.89 12.19
C LEU A 147 0.79 -15.27 10.71
N ALA A 148 -0.42 -15.58 10.27
CA ALA A 148 -0.71 -15.90 8.87
C ALA A 148 -0.36 -14.72 7.94
N TYR A 149 -0.76 -13.50 8.31
CA TYR A 149 -0.43 -12.29 7.56
C TYR A 149 1.09 -12.05 7.47
N LEU A 150 1.78 -12.04 8.59
CA LEU A 150 3.23 -11.76 8.63
C LEU A 150 4.07 -12.88 7.98
N SER A 151 3.58 -14.11 7.98
CA SER A 151 4.22 -15.24 7.30
C SER A 151 4.19 -15.14 5.78
N GLN A 152 3.26 -14.35 5.21
CA GLN A 152 3.27 -14.03 3.77
C GLN A 152 4.44 -13.10 3.41
N ILE A 153 4.82 -12.21 4.35
CA ILE A 153 5.94 -11.29 4.18
C ILE A 153 7.27 -12.01 4.45
N ASN A 154 7.35 -12.78 5.54
CA ASN A 154 8.54 -13.52 5.92
C ASN A 154 8.19 -14.97 6.34
N LYS A 155 8.40 -15.91 5.42
CA LYS A 155 8.09 -17.34 5.60
C LYS A 155 8.79 -17.97 6.81
N ASN A 156 9.96 -17.46 7.20
CA ASN A 156 10.73 -17.99 8.33
C ASN A 156 10.05 -17.73 9.68
N LEU A 157 9.10 -16.79 9.77
CA LEU A 157 8.38 -16.53 11.02
C LEU A 157 7.55 -17.74 11.46
N LYS A 158 6.85 -18.38 10.53
CA LYS A 158 6.04 -19.57 10.82
C LYS A 158 6.90 -20.74 11.30
N ILE A 159 8.02 -21.01 10.62
CA ILE A 159 8.96 -22.08 10.96
C ILE A 159 9.56 -21.86 12.36
N LYS A 160 9.95 -20.63 12.72
CA LYS A 160 10.49 -20.31 14.04
C LYS A 160 9.47 -20.52 15.17
N MET A 161 8.19 -20.32 14.90
CA MET A 161 7.14 -20.53 15.91
C MET A 161 6.74 -21.98 16.04
N ASP A 162 6.72 -22.74 14.95
CA ASP A 162 6.47 -24.20 15.00
C ASP A 162 7.59 -24.93 15.72
N LEU A 163 8.86 -24.53 15.55
CA LEU A 163 10.01 -25.08 16.29
C LEU A 163 9.96 -24.80 17.79
N LYS A 164 9.36 -23.67 18.23
CA LYS A 164 9.17 -23.38 19.65
C LYS A 164 8.03 -24.15 20.32
N LYS A 165 7.16 -24.79 19.55
CA LYS A 165 6.09 -25.66 20.07
C LYS A 165 6.58 -27.08 20.35
N VAL A 166 7.76 -27.45 19.85
CA VAL A 166 8.35 -28.82 19.97
C VAL A 166 9.44 -28.86 21.04
N SER A 167 9.84 -27.75 21.59
CA SER A 167 10.79 -27.61 22.71
C SER A 167 10.08 -27.19 24.00
#